data_09145e4339e22492309ce20c0dc21d5c
#
_entry.id   09145e4339e22492309ce20c0dc21d5c
#
_cell.length_a   1.000
_cell.length_b   1.000
_cell.length_c   1.000
_cell.angle_alpha   90.00
_cell.angle_beta   90.00
_cell.angle_gamma   90.00
#
_symmetry.space_group_name_H-M   'P 1'
#
loop_
_entity.id
_entity.type
_entity.pdbx_description
1 polymer ?
#
loop_
_entity_poly.entity_id
_entity_poly.type
_entity_poly.pdbx_seq_one_letter_code
_entity_poly.pdbx_strand_id
1 'polypeptide(L)'
;MKAVKSVVIKEPNTLLIEERSVPEPTENQVQIKVQLAGICGSDSHIYRGHNPFAKYPRVIGHEFFGVIEKVGSSVDSKRIGERVSIDPVLSCGHCYPCSIGKPNVCETLEVLGVHTDGGFTEYVNVPAAN
;
A
#
# COMPACT_ATOMS: atom_id res chain seq x y z
N MET A 1 16.35 7.96 2.62
CA MET A 1 14.97 7.89 3.16
C MET A 1 14.30 9.25 3.07
N LYS A 2 13.01 9.26 2.85
CA LYS A 2 12.25 10.49 2.67
C LYS A 2 11.28 10.66 3.83
N ALA A 3 11.24 11.85 4.44
CA ALA A 3 10.26 12.17 5.48
C ALA A 3 8.94 12.57 4.81
N VAL A 4 7.84 11.95 5.23
CA VAL A 4 6.52 12.15 4.63
C VAL A 4 5.46 12.28 5.71
N LYS A 5 4.40 13.03 5.40
CA LYS A 5 3.21 13.07 6.26
C LYS A 5 2.30 11.91 5.91
N SER A 6 1.83 11.21 6.92
CA SER A 6 0.97 10.05 6.79
C SER A 6 -0.21 10.12 7.77
N VAL A 7 -1.35 9.63 7.34
CA VAL A 7 -2.51 9.44 8.21
C VAL A 7 -2.41 8.07 8.85
N VAL A 8 -2.26 8.03 10.16
CA VAL A 8 -2.01 6.80 10.92
C VAL A 8 -3.18 6.54 11.87
N ILE A 9 -3.71 5.34 11.83
CA ILE A 9 -4.61 4.84 12.87
C ILE A 9 -3.72 4.15 13.90
N LYS A 10 -3.51 4.81 15.02
CA LYS A 10 -2.64 4.31 16.11
C LYS A 10 -3.25 3.12 16.81
N GLU A 11 -4.53 3.21 17.06
CA GLU A 11 -5.37 2.20 17.67
C GLU A 11 -6.82 2.53 17.30
N PRO A 12 -7.80 1.66 17.54
CA PRO A 12 -9.19 1.97 17.21
C PRO A 12 -9.63 3.33 17.77
N ASN A 13 -10.27 4.12 16.91
CA ASN A 13 -10.77 5.47 17.18
C ASN A 13 -9.70 6.56 17.41
N THR A 14 -8.44 6.27 17.15
CA THR A 14 -7.34 7.24 17.28
C THR A 14 -6.64 7.44 15.94
N LEU A 15 -6.93 8.56 15.29
CA LEU A 15 -6.34 8.96 14.03
C LEU A 15 -5.37 10.12 14.26
N LEU A 16 -4.15 9.98 13.76
CA LEU A 16 -3.11 10.99 13.86
C LEU A 16 -2.50 11.27 12.49
N ILE A 17 -1.98 12.47 12.31
CA ILE A 17 -1.11 12.80 11.18
C ILE A 17 0.31 12.81 11.73
N GLU A 18 1.15 11.93 11.21
CA GLU A 18 2.52 11.77 11.68
C GLU A 18 3.52 11.98 10.54
N GLU A 19 4.70 12.47 10.86
CA GLU A 19 5.84 12.38 9.96
C GLU A 19 6.47 11.00 10.10
N ARG A 20 6.68 10.35 8.96
CA ARG A 20 7.28 9.03 8.87
C ARG A 20 8.38 9.03 7.82
N SER A 21 9.29 8.08 7.93
CA SER A 21 10.32 7.89 6.91
C SER A 21 9.90 6.79 5.94
N VAL A 22 10.02 7.06 4.65
CA VAL A 22 9.83 6.05 3.61
C VAL A 22 11.22 5.65 3.13
N PRO A 23 11.58 4.36 3.25
CA PRO A 23 12.86 3.87 2.77
C PRO A 23 12.92 3.90 1.23
N GLU A 24 14.11 3.71 0.69
CA GLU A 24 14.24 3.47 -0.75
C GLU A 24 13.49 2.20 -1.14
N PRO A 25 12.90 2.15 -2.36
CA PRO A 25 12.19 0.95 -2.80
C PRO A 25 13.17 -0.22 -2.91
N THR A 26 12.72 -1.41 -2.52
CA THR A 26 13.48 -2.64 -2.71
C THR A 26 13.54 -2.99 -4.19
N GLU A 27 14.31 -4.02 -4.56
CA GLU A 27 14.64 -4.29 -5.97
C GLU A 27 13.42 -4.41 -6.88
N ASN A 28 12.30 -4.95 -6.39
CA ASN A 28 11.08 -5.17 -7.17
C ASN A 28 9.95 -4.18 -6.85
N GLN A 29 10.26 -3.12 -6.14
CA GLN A 29 9.28 -2.10 -5.77
C GLN A 29 9.43 -0.83 -6.59
N VAL A 30 8.35 -0.06 -6.60
CA VAL A 30 8.35 1.33 -7.06
C VAL A 30 7.91 2.22 -5.92
N GLN A 31 8.42 3.44 -5.87
CA GLN A 31 7.95 4.46 -4.93
C GLN A 31 6.98 5.37 -5.65
N ILE A 32 5.79 5.46 -5.11
CA ILE A 32 4.69 6.26 -5.66
C ILE A 32 4.58 7.57 -4.91
N LYS A 33 4.60 8.67 -5.63
CA LYS A 33 4.14 9.96 -5.11
C LYS A 33 2.63 9.99 -5.25
N VAL A 34 1.92 9.84 -4.14
CA VAL A 34 0.46 9.75 -4.13
C VAL A 34 -0.13 11.11 -4.48
N GLN A 35 -1.01 11.14 -5.45
CA GLN A 35 -1.70 12.35 -5.90
C GLN A 35 -3.12 12.46 -5.36
N LEU A 36 -3.85 11.35 -5.39
CA LEU A 36 -5.20 11.27 -4.82
C LEU A 36 -5.40 9.91 -4.17
N ALA A 37 -6.15 9.90 -3.09
CA ALA A 37 -6.57 8.69 -2.40
C ALA A 37 -8.05 8.79 -2.08
N GLY A 38 -8.79 7.73 -2.40
CA GLY A 38 -10.20 7.62 -2.08
C GLY A 38 -10.41 7.06 -0.68
N ILE A 39 -11.51 7.43 -0.06
CA ILE A 39 -11.92 6.88 1.24
C ILE A 39 -12.98 5.82 0.98
N CYS A 40 -12.70 4.59 1.38
CA CYS A 40 -13.61 3.46 1.27
C CYS A 40 -14.32 3.23 2.61
N GLY A 41 -15.51 2.66 2.57
CA GLY A 41 -16.22 2.28 3.79
C GLY A 41 -15.42 1.34 4.69
N SER A 42 -14.57 0.50 4.12
CA SER A 42 -13.68 -0.39 4.87
C SER A 42 -12.64 0.36 5.70
N ASP A 43 -12.25 1.57 5.30
CA ASP A 43 -11.34 2.41 6.10
C ASP A 43 -12.02 2.83 7.41
N SER A 44 -13.32 3.10 7.37
CA SER A 44 -14.12 3.39 8.55
C SER A 44 -14.15 2.19 9.51
N HIS A 45 -14.25 0.98 8.99
CA HIS A 45 -14.21 -0.24 9.81
C HIS A 45 -12.85 -0.43 10.48
N ILE A 46 -11.77 -0.14 9.77
CA ILE A 46 -10.41 -0.19 10.34
C ILE A 46 -10.30 0.87 11.46
N TYR A 47 -10.75 2.08 11.19
CA TYR A 47 -10.72 3.15 12.18
C TYR A 47 -11.46 2.78 13.47
N ARG A 48 -12.61 2.11 13.34
CA ARG A 48 -13.44 1.69 14.48
C ARG A 48 -12.97 0.42 15.17
N GLY A 49 -11.99 -0.28 14.61
CA GLY A 49 -11.50 -1.53 15.16
C GLY A 49 -12.35 -2.75 14.80
N HIS A 50 -13.15 -2.66 13.74
CA HIS A 50 -14.07 -3.73 13.32
C HIS A 50 -13.47 -4.67 12.26
N ASN A 51 -12.26 -4.38 11.76
CA ASN A 51 -11.60 -5.25 10.81
C ASN A 51 -10.65 -6.22 11.54
N PRO A 52 -10.92 -7.53 11.54
CA PRO A 52 -10.10 -8.49 12.28
C PRO A 52 -8.70 -8.70 11.73
N PHE A 53 -8.45 -8.27 10.49
CA PHE A 53 -7.15 -8.43 9.83
C PHE A 53 -6.25 -7.19 9.99
N ALA A 54 -6.82 -6.06 10.39
CA ALA A 54 -6.05 -4.85 10.58
C ALA A 54 -5.18 -4.94 11.85
N LYS A 55 -3.93 -4.51 11.73
CA LYS A 55 -3.01 -4.39 12.86
C LYS A 55 -2.59 -2.94 13.01
N TYR A 56 -2.51 -2.48 14.23
CA TYR A 56 -2.20 -1.08 14.54
C TYR A 56 -0.79 -0.95 15.12
N PRO A 57 -0.09 0.16 14.92
CA PRO A 57 -0.50 1.30 14.09
C PRO A 57 -0.47 0.97 12.60
N ARG A 58 -1.30 1.65 11.82
CA ARG A 58 -1.42 1.41 10.38
C ARG A 58 -1.65 2.70 9.62
N VAL A 59 -0.90 2.91 8.53
CA VAL A 59 -1.27 3.88 7.49
C VAL A 59 -2.32 3.19 6.62
N ILE A 60 -3.55 3.70 6.65
CA ILE A 60 -4.65 3.13 5.89
C ILE A 60 -4.69 3.69 4.47
N GLY A 61 -5.67 3.23 3.68
CA GLY A 61 -5.89 3.66 2.30
C GLY A 61 -5.47 2.60 1.30
N HIS A 62 -6.41 2.18 0.45
CA HIS A 62 -6.19 1.15 -0.55
C HIS A 62 -6.76 1.52 -1.92
N GLU A 63 -7.30 2.74 -2.06
CA GLU A 63 -7.80 3.28 -3.32
C GLU A 63 -7.03 4.56 -3.61
N PHE A 64 -5.91 4.46 -4.32
CA PHE A 64 -5.08 5.61 -4.59
C PHE A 64 -4.38 5.50 -5.94
N PHE A 65 -3.98 6.64 -6.46
CA PHE A 65 -3.13 6.72 -7.63
C PHE A 65 -2.07 7.81 -7.45
N GLY A 66 -1.06 7.73 -8.27
CA GLY A 66 0.02 8.71 -8.25
C GLY A 66 0.99 8.53 -9.40
N VAL A 67 2.19 9.01 -9.18
CA VAL A 67 3.26 8.97 -10.18
C VAL A 67 4.43 8.17 -9.60
N ILE A 68 5.00 7.29 -10.40
CA ILE A 68 6.23 6.58 -10.04
C ILE A 68 7.36 7.58 -9.99
N GLU A 69 7.98 7.75 -8.83
CA GLU A 69 9.09 8.69 -8.62
C GLU A 69 10.43 7.98 -8.55
N LYS A 70 10.46 6.77 -7.99
CA LYS A 70 11.66 5.94 -7.89
C LYS A 70 11.32 4.50 -8.20
N VAL A 71 12.29 3.76 -8.69
CA VAL A 71 12.16 2.34 -9.00
C VAL A 71 13.28 1.55 -8.34
N GLY A 72 12.98 0.31 -7.96
CA GLY A 72 13.99 -0.63 -7.50
C GLY A 72 14.89 -1.11 -8.62
N SER A 73 15.99 -1.76 -8.27
CA SER A 73 17.04 -2.13 -9.23
C SER A 73 16.60 -3.11 -10.32
N SER A 74 15.57 -3.92 -10.07
CA SER A 74 15.02 -4.86 -11.05
C SER A 74 13.87 -4.30 -11.89
N VAL A 75 13.48 -3.05 -11.65
CA VAL A 75 12.40 -2.39 -12.37
C VAL A 75 12.97 -1.48 -13.45
N ASP A 76 12.36 -1.49 -14.64
CA ASP A 76 12.79 -0.63 -15.74
C ASP A 76 12.68 0.85 -15.32
N SER A 77 13.80 1.57 -15.38
CA SER A 77 13.86 2.99 -15.01
C SER A 77 13.00 3.90 -15.91
N LYS A 78 12.62 3.42 -17.08
CA LYS A 78 11.69 4.15 -17.98
C LYS A 78 10.30 4.32 -17.36
N ARG A 79 9.97 3.53 -16.34
CA ARG A 79 8.69 3.67 -15.64
C ARG A 79 8.62 4.91 -14.75
N ILE A 80 9.75 5.53 -14.42
CA ILE A 80 9.75 6.79 -13.67
C ILE A 80 8.97 7.84 -14.45
N GLY A 81 8.00 8.46 -13.77
CA GLY A 81 7.08 9.42 -14.37
C GLY A 81 5.76 8.83 -14.85
N GLU A 82 5.59 7.49 -14.84
CA GLU A 82 4.31 6.88 -15.16
C GLU A 82 3.24 7.27 -14.14
N ARG A 83 2.06 7.58 -14.64
CA ARG A 83 0.86 7.75 -13.83
C ARG A 83 0.21 6.39 -13.66
N VAL A 84 0.02 5.97 -12.42
CA VAL A 84 -0.43 4.61 -12.10
C VAL A 84 -1.55 4.63 -11.08
N SER A 85 -2.48 3.71 -11.26
CA SER A 85 -3.45 3.31 -10.24
C SER A 85 -2.95 1.99 -9.64
N ILE A 86 -3.11 1.82 -8.35
CA ILE A 86 -2.50 0.70 -7.64
C ILE A 86 -3.56 -0.36 -7.36
N ASP A 87 -3.23 -1.63 -7.65
CA ASP A 87 -4.00 -2.78 -7.18
C ASP A 87 -3.57 -3.07 -5.75
N PRO A 88 -4.45 -2.91 -4.75
CA PRO A 88 -4.07 -3.08 -3.35
C PRO A 88 -3.90 -4.52 -2.92
N VAL A 89 -4.30 -5.49 -3.72
CA VAL A 89 -4.27 -6.91 -3.35
C VAL A 89 -2.90 -7.50 -3.67
N LEU A 90 -2.19 -7.92 -2.63
CA LEU A 90 -0.87 -8.53 -2.73
C LEU A 90 -1.02 -10.04 -2.61
N SER A 91 -0.74 -10.76 -3.70
CA SER A 91 -0.76 -12.22 -3.74
C SER A 91 0.66 -12.77 -3.88
N CYS A 92 0.90 -13.99 -3.37
CA CYS A 92 2.24 -14.58 -3.38
C CYS A 92 2.71 -15.06 -4.76
N GLY A 93 1.79 -15.41 -5.64
CA GLY A 93 2.10 -15.88 -6.99
C GLY A 93 2.49 -17.36 -7.09
N HIS A 94 2.64 -18.08 -5.98
CA HIS A 94 3.15 -19.45 -5.99
C HIS A 94 2.33 -20.47 -5.20
N CYS A 95 1.32 -20.06 -4.43
CA CYS A 95 0.43 -20.99 -3.74
C CYS A 95 -0.53 -21.65 -4.73
N TYR A 96 -1.28 -22.67 -4.29
CA TYR A 96 -2.18 -23.39 -5.18
C TYR A 96 -3.21 -22.47 -5.86
N PRO A 97 -3.98 -21.63 -5.14
CA PRO A 97 -4.90 -20.70 -5.81
C PRO A 97 -4.21 -19.79 -6.83
N CYS A 98 -3.06 -19.25 -6.51
CA CYS A 98 -2.31 -18.40 -7.45
C CYS A 98 -1.90 -19.19 -8.70
N SER A 99 -1.48 -20.45 -8.54
CA SER A 99 -1.04 -21.28 -9.65
C SER A 99 -2.15 -21.64 -10.64
N ILE A 100 -3.42 -21.62 -10.19
CA ILE A 100 -4.58 -21.89 -11.04
C ILE A 100 -5.30 -20.61 -11.50
N GLY A 101 -4.66 -19.43 -11.35
CA GLY A 101 -5.20 -18.17 -11.81
C GLY A 101 -6.25 -17.53 -10.90
N LYS A 102 -6.25 -17.86 -9.62
CA LYS A 102 -7.17 -17.32 -8.61
C LYS A 102 -6.39 -16.59 -7.50
N PRO A 103 -5.61 -15.55 -7.82
CA PRO A 103 -4.80 -14.85 -6.81
C PRO A 103 -5.63 -14.14 -5.75
N ASN A 104 -6.90 -13.88 -6.03
CA ASN A 104 -7.84 -13.26 -5.09
C ASN A 104 -8.13 -14.11 -3.85
N VAL A 105 -7.81 -15.41 -3.89
CA VAL A 105 -7.93 -16.31 -2.75
C VAL A 105 -6.56 -16.90 -2.35
N CYS A 106 -5.51 -16.14 -2.56
CA CYS A 106 -4.16 -16.48 -2.16
C CYS A 106 -4.11 -16.85 -0.68
N GLU A 107 -3.36 -17.92 -0.35
CA GLU A 107 -3.24 -18.41 1.03
C GLU A 107 -2.59 -17.40 1.99
N THR A 108 -1.74 -16.51 1.46
CA THR A 108 -1.05 -15.47 2.22
C THR A 108 -1.42 -14.07 1.71
N LEU A 109 -2.65 -13.90 1.27
CA LEU A 109 -3.13 -12.64 0.74
C LEU A 109 -2.98 -11.51 1.75
N GLU A 110 -2.43 -10.38 1.28
CA GLU A 110 -2.35 -9.15 2.05
C GLU A 110 -2.98 -8.01 1.23
N VAL A 111 -3.46 -6.99 1.93
CA VAL A 111 -4.06 -5.81 1.30
C VAL A 111 -3.35 -4.57 1.83
N LEU A 112 -2.91 -3.72 0.91
CA LEU A 112 -2.35 -2.40 1.25
C LEU A 112 -3.38 -1.61 2.05
N GLY A 113 -2.94 -0.98 3.13
CA GLY A 113 -3.82 -0.21 4.00
C GLY A 113 -4.59 -1.04 5.03
N VAL A 114 -4.41 -2.35 5.04
CA VAL A 114 -5.00 -3.27 6.02
C VAL A 114 -3.90 -4.09 6.70
N HIS A 115 -3.26 -4.99 5.97
CA HIS A 115 -2.18 -5.84 6.48
C HIS A 115 -0.84 -5.11 6.47
N THR A 116 -0.64 -4.23 5.50
CA THR A 116 0.55 -3.41 5.33
C THR A 116 0.14 -1.95 5.18
N ASP A 117 1.10 -1.03 5.29
CA ASP A 117 0.79 0.39 5.15
C ASP A 117 0.31 0.74 3.74
N GLY A 118 -0.66 1.62 3.68
CA GLY A 118 -1.36 1.99 2.44
C GLY A 118 -1.07 3.40 1.95
N GLY A 119 -2.04 3.97 1.25
CA GLY A 119 -1.88 5.16 0.43
C GLY A 119 -2.25 6.51 1.05
N PHE A 120 -2.68 6.55 2.32
CA PHE A 120 -2.95 7.85 2.98
C PHE A 120 -1.63 8.45 3.48
N THR A 121 -0.75 8.72 2.54
CA THR A 121 0.60 9.24 2.77
C THR A 121 1.07 9.96 1.50
N GLU A 122 2.09 10.80 1.63
CA GLU A 122 2.64 11.49 0.47
C GLU A 122 3.38 10.54 -0.47
N TYR A 123 4.08 9.54 0.08
CA TYR A 123 4.83 8.55 -0.69
C TYR A 123 4.66 7.17 -0.08
N VAL A 124 4.62 6.17 -0.93
CA VAL A 124 4.48 4.77 -0.52
C VAL A 124 5.25 3.86 -1.49
N ASN A 125 5.90 2.83 -0.96
CA ASN A 125 6.51 1.79 -1.78
C ASN A 125 5.52 0.66 -2.01
N VAL A 126 5.37 0.25 -3.26
CA VAL A 126 4.49 -0.85 -3.65
C VAL A 126 5.23 -1.80 -4.59
N PRO A 127 4.85 -3.09 -4.64
CA PRO A 127 5.42 -3.98 -5.65
C PRO A 127 5.15 -3.45 -7.05
N ALA A 128 6.15 -3.52 -7.92
CA ALA A 128 6.03 -3.00 -9.29
C ALA A 128 4.95 -3.72 -10.10
N ALA A 129 4.60 -4.96 -9.72
CA ALA A 129 3.55 -5.75 -10.38
C ALA A 129 2.13 -5.28 -10.04
N ASN A 130 1.96 -4.49 -9.00
CA ASN A 130 0.67 -4.00 -8.54
C ASN A 130 0.36 -2.59 -9.02
#